data_4264909d2008647136fea7273a45d64a
#
_entry.id   4264909d2008647136fea7273a45d64a
#
_cell.length_a   1.000
_cell.length_b   1.000
_cell.length_c   1.000
_cell.angle_alpha   90.00
_cell.angle_beta   90.00
_cell.angle_gamma   90.00
#
_symmetry.space_group_name_H-M   'P 1'
#
loop_
_entity.id
_entity.type
_entity.pdbx_description
1 polymer ?
#
loop_
_entity_poly.entity_id
_entity_poly.type
_entity_poly.pdbx_seq_one_letter_code
_entity_poly.pdbx_strand_id
1 'polypeptide(L)'
;MLGDTKELFINSPKMLRDREEQRKKSFFGSFTEQKLFKLIKDKLFYDLESTNKINKYSYYDAFTLNWMSQLEIKCRRIHFDLMFIQEDKWDKLKGSNYKRAFYVNSTPEGFYIWDIKKINKDNILWDWVWMNKETETEDGEVIVHPEKEKKFVGHLPIIKAINLTEKLINIDEI
;
A
#
# COMPACT_ATOMS: atom_id res chain seq x y z
N MET A 1 22.06 46.30 -17.86
CA MET A 1 21.90 44.87 -18.16
C MET A 1 21.72 44.14 -16.84
N LEU A 2 20.47 43.95 -16.44
CA LEU A 2 20.09 43.12 -15.30
C LEU A 2 19.57 41.81 -15.91
N GLY A 3 20.53 40.92 -16.30
CA GLY A 3 20.23 39.64 -16.85
C GLY A 3 19.90 38.65 -15.75
N ASP A 4 18.72 38.09 -15.86
CA ASP A 4 18.27 36.76 -15.44
C ASP A 4 18.85 36.12 -14.15
N THR A 5 18.64 36.78 -13.03
CA THR A 5 18.74 36.10 -11.72
C THR A 5 17.61 35.12 -11.45
N LYS A 6 16.49 35.20 -12.18
CA LYS A 6 15.34 34.29 -12.04
C LYS A 6 15.60 32.89 -12.58
N GLU A 7 16.32 32.74 -13.70
CA GLU A 7 16.64 31.40 -14.27
C GLU A 7 17.65 30.61 -13.43
N LEU A 8 18.57 31.27 -12.76
CA LEU A 8 19.57 30.61 -11.90
C LEU A 8 18.93 29.98 -10.63
N PHE A 9 17.81 30.53 -10.14
CA PHE A 9 17.09 29.97 -9.01
C PHE A 9 16.19 28.78 -9.37
N ILE A 10 15.69 28.72 -10.60
CA ILE A 10 14.75 27.69 -11.08
C ILE A 10 15.44 26.32 -11.24
N ASN A 11 16.76 26.30 -11.40
CA ASN A 11 17.56 25.10 -11.63
C ASN A 11 18.56 24.80 -10.49
N SER A 12 18.35 25.33 -9.30
CA SER A 12 19.22 24.96 -8.18
C SER A 12 19.06 23.45 -7.88
N PRO A 13 20.17 22.75 -7.51
CA PRO A 13 20.11 21.30 -7.21
C PRO A 13 19.09 20.93 -6.12
N LYS A 14 18.78 21.87 -5.23
CA LYS A 14 17.74 21.71 -4.21
C LYS A 14 16.34 21.73 -4.84
N MET A 15 16.04 22.70 -5.69
CA MET A 15 14.72 22.81 -6.34
C MET A 15 14.46 21.66 -7.30
N LEU A 16 15.49 21.14 -7.97
CA LEU A 16 15.35 19.97 -8.84
C LEU A 16 15.00 18.72 -8.00
N ARG A 17 15.66 18.53 -6.85
CA ARG A 17 15.35 17.43 -5.92
C ARG A 17 13.94 17.57 -5.35
N ASP A 18 13.54 18.77 -4.93
CA ASP A 18 12.21 19.02 -4.38
C ASP A 18 11.11 18.73 -5.40
N ARG A 19 11.32 19.09 -6.68
CA ARG A 19 10.41 18.76 -7.79
C ARG A 19 10.32 17.28 -8.07
N GLU A 20 11.44 16.59 -8.08
CA GLU A 20 11.49 15.14 -8.27
C GLU A 20 10.78 14.40 -7.14
N GLU A 21 11.00 14.80 -5.91
CA GLU A 21 10.32 14.25 -4.74
C GLU A 21 8.80 14.49 -4.82
N GLN A 22 8.37 15.70 -5.21
CA GLN A 22 6.94 15.99 -5.41
C GLN A 22 6.33 15.16 -6.53
N ARG A 23 7.04 14.93 -7.64
CA ARG A 23 6.58 14.05 -8.72
C ARG A 23 6.39 12.62 -8.21
N LYS A 24 7.38 12.08 -7.50
CA LYS A 24 7.29 10.74 -6.89
C LYS A 24 6.10 10.63 -5.95
N LYS A 25 5.92 11.57 -5.04
CA LYS A 25 4.77 11.61 -4.11
C LYS A 25 3.43 11.69 -4.83
N SER A 26 3.32 12.50 -5.87
CA SER A 26 2.12 12.60 -6.69
C SER A 26 1.84 11.30 -7.44
N PHE A 27 2.85 10.70 -8.05
CA PHE A 27 2.72 9.45 -8.78
C PHE A 27 2.26 8.31 -7.87
N PHE A 28 2.97 8.05 -6.75
CA PHE A 28 2.61 6.99 -5.81
C PHE A 28 1.27 7.25 -5.11
N GLY A 29 0.95 8.51 -4.79
CA GLY A 29 -0.31 8.90 -4.19
C GLY A 29 -1.54 8.73 -5.10
N SER A 30 -1.32 8.55 -6.42
CA SER A 30 -2.38 8.33 -7.41
C SER A 30 -2.83 6.87 -7.54
N PHE A 31 -2.17 5.93 -6.85
CA PHE A 31 -2.51 4.52 -6.96
C PHE A 31 -3.84 4.20 -6.29
N THR A 32 -4.65 3.41 -6.99
CA THR A 32 -5.82 2.71 -6.45
C THR A 32 -5.47 1.24 -6.23
N GLU A 33 -6.26 0.54 -5.42
CA GLU A 33 -6.05 -0.89 -5.18
C GLU A 33 -6.07 -1.69 -6.49
N GLN A 34 -6.94 -1.32 -7.45
CA GLN A 34 -7.00 -1.96 -8.77
C GLN A 34 -5.72 -1.71 -9.61
N LYS A 35 -5.20 -0.49 -9.62
CA LYS A 35 -3.94 -0.17 -10.33
C LYS A 35 -2.77 -0.91 -9.70
N LEU A 36 -2.72 -0.96 -8.36
CA LEU A 36 -1.68 -1.68 -7.64
C LEU A 36 -1.78 -3.19 -7.87
N PHE A 37 -2.97 -3.76 -7.84
CA PHE A 37 -3.21 -5.17 -8.19
C PHE A 37 -2.66 -5.51 -9.58
N LYS A 38 -3.01 -4.68 -10.59
CA LYS A 38 -2.53 -4.90 -11.96
C LYS A 38 -1.01 -4.86 -12.02
N LEU A 39 -0.39 -3.87 -11.40
CA LEU A 39 1.06 -3.72 -11.38
C LEU A 39 1.76 -4.93 -10.71
N ILE A 40 1.22 -5.41 -9.58
CA ILE A 40 1.73 -6.59 -8.88
C ILE A 40 1.59 -7.84 -9.76
N LYS A 41 0.44 -8.01 -10.42
CA LYS A 41 0.21 -9.11 -11.35
C LYS A 41 1.23 -9.11 -12.48
N ASP A 42 1.41 -7.98 -13.14
CA ASP A 42 2.28 -7.86 -14.31
C ASP A 42 3.78 -8.03 -13.98
N LYS A 43 4.20 -7.64 -12.78
CA LYS A 43 5.62 -7.57 -12.41
C LYS A 43 6.11 -8.64 -11.44
N LEU A 44 5.24 -9.19 -10.59
CA LEU A 44 5.65 -10.09 -9.51
C LEU A 44 4.94 -11.45 -9.53
N PHE A 45 3.63 -11.46 -9.81
CA PHE A 45 2.81 -12.66 -9.71
C PHE A 45 1.90 -12.78 -10.94
N TYR A 46 2.43 -13.27 -12.03
CA TYR A 46 1.71 -13.39 -13.31
C TYR A 46 0.40 -14.22 -13.23
N ASP A 47 0.32 -15.13 -12.26
CA ASP A 47 -0.84 -15.99 -11.99
C ASP A 47 -1.78 -15.43 -10.91
N LEU A 48 -1.63 -14.13 -10.56
CA LEU A 48 -2.47 -13.47 -9.56
C LEU A 48 -3.90 -13.26 -10.10
N GLU A 49 -4.88 -13.65 -9.30
CA GLU A 49 -6.30 -13.44 -9.59
C GLU A 49 -6.99 -12.67 -8.47
N SER A 50 -7.94 -11.82 -8.84
CA SER A 50 -8.75 -11.07 -7.90
C SER A 50 -9.84 -11.95 -7.30
N THR A 51 -10.01 -11.86 -5.98
CA THR A 51 -11.09 -12.59 -5.28
C THR A 51 -12.46 -11.99 -5.55
N ASN A 52 -12.58 -10.74 -5.93
CA ASN A 52 -13.86 -10.08 -6.25
C ASN A 52 -14.63 -10.81 -7.37
N LYS A 53 -13.93 -11.51 -8.25
CA LYS A 53 -14.54 -12.35 -9.30
C LYS A 53 -15.20 -13.63 -8.76
N ILE A 54 -14.77 -14.09 -7.59
CA ILE A 54 -15.22 -15.35 -6.99
C ILE A 54 -16.16 -15.08 -5.81
N ASN A 55 -15.77 -14.15 -4.94
CA ASN A 55 -16.50 -13.78 -3.74
C ASN A 55 -16.18 -12.35 -3.32
N LYS A 56 -17.11 -11.42 -3.51
CA LYS A 56 -16.94 -10.01 -3.11
C LYS A 56 -16.79 -9.80 -1.58
N TYR A 57 -17.10 -10.81 -0.78
CA TYR A 57 -16.92 -10.80 0.67
C TYR A 57 -15.64 -11.50 1.12
N SER A 58 -14.71 -11.73 0.21
CA SER A 58 -13.42 -12.31 0.54
C SER A 58 -12.65 -11.45 1.55
N TYR A 59 -11.89 -12.12 2.41
CA TYR A 59 -11.06 -11.45 3.41
C TYR A 59 -9.70 -11.00 2.89
N TYR A 60 -9.41 -11.27 1.64
CA TYR A 60 -8.21 -10.85 0.93
C TYR A 60 -8.58 -10.46 -0.49
N ASP A 61 -7.78 -9.61 -1.11
CA ASP A 61 -8.09 -9.00 -2.39
C ASP A 61 -7.65 -9.87 -3.58
N ALA A 62 -6.59 -10.66 -3.38
CA ALA A 62 -6.03 -11.48 -4.45
C ALA A 62 -5.35 -12.75 -3.96
N PHE A 63 -5.22 -13.72 -4.86
CA PHE A 63 -4.51 -14.98 -4.63
C PHE A 63 -3.81 -15.43 -5.91
N THR A 64 -2.76 -16.26 -5.76
CA THR A 64 -2.11 -16.92 -6.90
C THR A 64 -2.83 -18.21 -7.25
N LEU A 65 -2.99 -18.53 -8.56
CA LEU A 65 -3.70 -19.72 -9.02
C LEU A 65 -3.09 -21.03 -8.51
N ASN A 66 -1.79 -21.04 -8.24
CA ASN A 66 -1.11 -22.18 -7.62
C ASN A 66 -1.38 -22.31 -6.11
N TRP A 67 -2.25 -21.47 -5.54
CA TRP A 67 -2.63 -21.46 -4.12
C TRP A 67 -1.45 -21.27 -3.13
N MET A 68 -0.34 -20.73 -3.60
CA MET A 68 0.84 -20.51 -2.77
C MET A 68 0.77 -19.23 -1.96
N SER A 69 0.10 -18.22 -2.48
CA SER A 69 0.07 -16.88 -1.89
C SER A 69 -1.32 -16.25 -1.93
N GLN A 70 -1.63 -15.49 -0.90
CA GLN A 70 -2.77 -14.56 -0.87
C GLN A 70 -2.26 -13.17 -0.54
N LEU A 71 -2.97 -12.15 -0.99
CA LEU A 71 -2.62 -10.75 -0.81
C LEU A 71 -3.81 -9.95 -0.31
N GLU A 72 -3.59 -9.12 0.70
CA GLU A 72 -4.43 -7.98 1.06
C GLU A 72 -3.72 -6.72 0.57
N ILE A 73 -4.41 -5.88 -0.18
CA ILE A 73 -3.84 -4.71 -0.85
C ILE A 73 -4.47 -3.45 -0.25
N LYS A 74 -3.65 -2.46 0.09
CA LYS A 74 -4.10 -1.17 0.58
C LYS A 74 -3.36 -0.03 -0.08
N CYS A 75 -4.10 1.01 -0.48
CA CYS A 75 -3.53 2.25 -0.96
C CYS A 75 -3.73 3.35 0.08
N ARG A 76 -2.64 3.92 0.56
CA ARG A 76 -2.63 4.95 1.59
C ARG A 76 -2.31 6.30 0.97
N ARG A 77 -3.09 7.32 1.32
CA ARG A 77 -2.86 8.71 0.88
C ARG A 77 -1.76 9.42 1.68
N ILE A 78 -1.39 8.85 2.83
CA ILE A 78 -0.37 9.40 3.73
C ILE A 78 0.61 8.28 4.03
N HIS A 79 1.89 8.63 4.05
CA HIS A 79 2.95 7.73 4.50
C HIS A 79 3.09 7.81 6.02
N PHE A 80 3.22 6.67 6.66
CA PHE A 80 3.49 6.53 8.08
C PHE A 80 4.63 5.52 8.28
N ASP A 81 5.47 5.73 9.26
CA ASP A 81 6.52 4.77 9.64
C ASP A 81 5.95 3.45 10.17
N LEU A 82 4.71 3.49 10.66
CA LEU A 82 3.95 2.35 11.14
C LEU A 82 2.67 2.21 10.31
N MET A 83 2.53 1.11 9.59
CA MET A 83 1.31 0.78 8.85
C MET A 83 0.35 -0.03 9.72
N PHE A 84 -0.94 0.26 9.62
CA PHE A 84 -1.96 -0.40 10.41
C PHE A 84 -2.55 -1.60 9.66
N ILE A 85 -2.63 -2.73 10.34
CA ILE A 85 -3.42 -3.89 9.93
C ILE A 85 -4.47 -4.18 11.00
N GLN A 86 -5.72 -4.32 10.61
CA GLN A 86 -6.80 -4.70 11.55
C GLN A 86 -6.60 -6.13 12.02
N GLU A 87 -6.94 -6.42 13.29
CA GLU A 87 -6.73 -7.74 13.88
C GLU A 87 -7.46 -8.84 13.12
N ASP A 88 -8.71 -8.60 12.72
CA ASP A 88 -9.49 -9.57 11.97
C ASP A 88 -8.84 -9.91 10.61
N LYS A 89 -8.26 -8.93 9.92
CA LYS A 89 -7.49 -9.13 8.68
C LYS A 89 -6.20 -9.91 8.96
N TRP A 90 -5.50 -9.55 10.02
CA TRP A 90 -4.31 -10.29 10.46
C TRP A 90 -4.61 -11.75 10.72
N ASP A 91 -5.62 -12.05 11.55
CA ASP A 91 -5.96 -13.41 11.96
C ASP A 91 -6.38 -14.26 10.75
N LYS A 92 -7.14 -13.69 9.82
CA LYS A 92 -7.53 -14.35 8.57
C LYS A 92 -6.35 -14.64 7.66
N LEU A 93 -5.45 -13.67 7.47
CA LEU A 93 -4.23 -13.86 6.69
C LEU A 93 -3.32 -14.91 7.35
N LYS A 94 -3.13 -14.81 8.66
CA LYS A 94 -2.28 -15.72 9.44
C LYS A 94 -2.81 -17.15 9.48
N GLY A 95 -4.13 -17.31 9.68
CA GLY A 95 -4.82 -18.60 9.79
C GLY A 95 -5.12 -19.30 8.45
N SER A 96 -4.91 -18.64 7.32
CA SER A 96 -5.24 -19.21 6.01
C SER A 96 -4.37 -20.43 5.64
N ASN A 97 -4.84 -21.25 4.72
CA ASN A 97 -4.13 -22.45 4.22
C ASN A 97 -3.03 -22.13 3.18
N TYR A 98 -2.89 -20.85 2.79
CA TYR A 98 -1.83 -20.44 1.87
C TYR A 98 -0.46 -20.50 2.56
N LYS A 99 0.58 -20.87 1.82
CA LYS A 99 1.95 -20.88 2.37
C LYS A 99 2.43 -19.49 2.75
N ARG A 100 2.00 -18.48 1.99
CA ARG A 100 2.36 -17.08 2.21
C ARG A 100 1.12 -16.21 2.24
N ALA A 101 1.15 -15.20 3.07
CA ALA A 101 0.09 -14.22 3.17
C ALA A 101 0.72 -12.83 3.21
N PHE A 102 0.46 -12.05 2.19
CA PHE A 102 1.08 -10.76 2.02
C PHE A 102 0.11 -9.64 2.35
N TYR A 103 0.59 -8.68 3.11
CA TYR A 103 -0.03 -7.39 3.28
C TYR A 103 0.76 -6.37 2.48
N VAL A 104 0.14 -5.78 1.47
CA VAL A 104 0.77 -4.86 0.52
C VAL A 104 0.20 -3.47 0.71
N ASN A 105 1.07 -2.48 0.87
CA ASN A 105 0.65 -1.09 0.95
C ASN A 105 1.36 -0.23 -0.11
N SER A 106 0.58 0.59 -0.81
CA SER A 106 1.06 1.75 -1.55
C SER A 106 0.93 2.98 -0.66
N THR A 107 1.96 3.80 -0.63
CA THR A 107 1.99 5.09 0.05
C THR A 107 2.57 6.14 -0.89
N PRO A 108 2.48 7.45 -0.61
CA PRO A 108 3.16 8.48 -1.39
C PRO A 108 4.68 8.33 -1.51
N GLU A 109 5.30 7.46 -0.71
CA GLU A 109 6.75 7.22 -0.72
C GLU A 109 7.16 5.90 -1.36
N GLY A 110 6.20 5.06 -1.77
CA GLY A 110 6.48 3.81 -2.47
C GLY A 110 5.60 2.64 -2.08
N PHE A 111 6.05 1.45 -2.45
CA PHE A 111 5.35 0.18 -2.27
C PHE A 111 6.06 -0.71 -1.26
N TYR A 112 5.30 -1.23 -0.30
CA TYR A 112 5.80 -2.01 0.83
C TYR A 112 5.01 -3.29 0.99
N ILE A 113 5.71 -4.40 1.30
CA ILE A 113 5.08 -5.70 1.50
C ILE A 113 5.59 -6.37 2.77
N TRP A 114 4.67 -6.95 3.52
CA TRP A 114 4.94 -7.81 4.68
C TRP A 114 4.43 -9.22 4.41
N ASP A 115 5.24 -10.23 4.69
CA ASP A 115 4.79 -11.62 4.74
C ASP A 115 4.27 -11.93 6.15
N ILE A 116 2.95 -11.83 6.32
CA ILE A 116 2.28 -11.99 7.62
C ILE A 116 2.53 -13.37 8.22
N LYS A 117 2.71 -14.41 7.40
CA LYS A 117 3.03 -15.75 7.91
C LYS A 117 4.35 -15.80 8.68
N LYS A 118 5.31 -14.96 8.34
CA LYS A 118 6.64 -14.90 8.94
C LYS A 118 6.73 -14.01 10.17
N ILE A 119 5.72 -13.18 10.42
CA ILE A 119 5.74 -12.25 11.55
C ILE A 119 5.05 -12.91 12.74
N ASN A 120 5.66 -12.84 13.93
CA ASN A 120 5.01 -13.24 15.17
C ASN A 120 4.12 -12.09 15.69
N LYS A 121 2.87 -12.40 16.05
CA LYS A 121 1.89 -11.44 16.57
C LYS A 121 2.42 -10.73 17.83
N ASP A 122 3.17 -11.43 18.68
CA ASP A 122 3.75 -10.89 19.93
C ASP A 122 4.84 -9.82 19.68
N ASN A 123 5.39 -9.77 18.47
CA ASN A 123 6.40 -8.77 18.08
C ASN A 123 5.78 -7.50 17.48
N ILE A 124 4.47 -7.36 17.54
CA ILE A 124 3.71 -6.23 17.01
C ILE A 124 3.01 -5.53 18.17
N LEU A 125 3.11 -4.21 18.20
CA LEU A 125 2.29 -3.40 19.08
C LEU A 125 0.85 -3.41 18.59
N TRP A 126 -0.07 -3.79 19.46
CA TRP A 126 -1.51 -3.77 19.21
C TRP A 126 -2.17 -2.70 20.06
N ASP A 127 -3.02 -1.87 19.43
CA ASP A 127 -3.71 -0.78 20.13
C ASP A 127 -5.07 -0.47 19.49
N TRP A 128 -5.91 0.23 20.25
CA TRP A 128 -7.19 0.74 19.80
C TRP A 128 -7.00 2.13 19.20
N VAL A 129 -7.29 2.27 17.91
CA VAL A 129 -7.24 3.56 17.23
C VAL A 129 -8.60 3.98 16.72
N TRP A 130 -8.85 5.30 16.74
CA TRP A 130 -10.02 5.88 16.13
C TRP A 130 -9.76 6.09 14.64
N MET A 131 -10.55 5.45 13.80
CA MET A 131 -10.48 5.58 12.34
C MET A 131 -11.80 6.12 11.81
N ASN A 132 -11.75 6.85 10.72
CA ASN A 132 -12.98 7.22 10.02
C ASN A 132 -13.66 5.96 9.53
N LYS A 133 -15.00 5.95 9.66
CA LYS A 133 -15.80 4.91 9.05
C LYS A 133 -15.76 5.10 7.54
N GLU A 134 -15.40 4.07 6.82
CA GLU A 134 -15.33 4.07 5.36
C GLU A 134 -16.27 3.01 4.82
N THR A 135 -17.00 3.35 3.76
CA THR A 135 -17.78 2.39 2.98
C THR A 135 -17.32 2.47 1.53
N GLU A 136 -17.14 1.32 0.92
CA GLU A 136 -16.85 1.22 -0.51
C GLU A 136 -18.16 1.06 -1.28
N THR A 137 -18.37 1.86 -2.32
CA THR A 137 -19.50 1.74 -3.22
C THR A 137 -19.31 0.55 -4.16
N GLU A 138 -20.37 0.16 -4.88
CA GLU A 138 -20.29 -0.91 -5.89
C GLU A 138 -19.31 -0.57 -7.02
N ASP A 139 -19.08 0.72 -7.28
CA ASP A 139 -18.13 1.22 -8.29
C ASP A 139 -16.70 1.36 -7.77
N GLY A 140 -16.44 0.99 -6.50
CA GLY A 140 -15.11 1.04 -5.87
C GLY A 140 -14.72 2.43 -5.35
N GLU A 141 -15.65 3.36 -5.25
CA GLU A 141 -15.42 4.64 -4.58
C GLU A 141 -15.48 4.47 -3.06
N VAL A 142 -14.49 5.05 -2.37
CA VAL A 142 -14.46 5.06 -0.90
C VAL A 142 -15.16 6.30 -0.38
N ILE A 143 -16.27 6.10 0.31
CA ILE A 143 -16.99 7.15 1.03
C ILE A 143 -16.46 7.20 2.46
N VAL A 144 -15.84 8.32 2.82
CA VAL A 144 -15.39 8.59 4.19
C VAL A 144 -16.52 9.26 4.95
N HIS A 145 -16.99 8.61 6.02
CA HIS A 145 -18.02 9.15 6.90
C HIS A 145 -17.40 10.05 7.97
N PRO A 146 -18.13 11.08 8.45
CA PRO A 146 -17.66 11.91 9.56
C PRO A 146 -17.57 11.15 10.88
N GLU A 147 -18.28 10.05 10.98
CA GLU A 147 -18.29 9.19 12.16
C GLU A 147 -16.97 8.42 12.25
N LYS A 148 -16.47 8.29 13.49
CA LYS A 148 -15.28 7.49 13.78
C LYS A 148 -15.69 6.20 14.47
N GLU A 149 -14.99 5.14 14.15
CA GLU A 149 -15.08 3.84 14.82
C GLU A 149 -13.75 3.46 15.46
N LYS A 150 -13.79 2.77 16.59
CA LYS A 150 -12.61 2.19 17.22
C LYS A 150 -12.28 0.88 16.54
N LYS A 151 -11.03 0.74 16.08
CA LYS A 151 -10.51 -0.51 15.51
C LYS A 151 -9.27 -0.95 16.28
N PHE A 152 -9.19 -2.25 16.56
CA PHE A 152 -7.99 -2.84 17.15
C PHE A 152 -7.03 -3.17 16.03
N VAL A 153 -5.84 -2.57 16.05
CA VAL A 153 -4.89 -2.64 14.96
C VAL A 153 -3.49 -3.01 15.44
N GLY A 154 -2.78 -3.76 14.59
CA GLY A 154 -1.36 -4.02 14.74
C GLY A 154 -0.53 -3.00 13.97
N HIS A 155 0.56 -2.55 14.57
CA HIS A 155 1.49 -1.59 14.00
C HIS A 155 2.64 -2.31 13.29
N LEU A 156 2.65 -2.27 11.97
CA LEU A 156 3.69 -2.87 11.12
C LEU A 156 4.75 -1.82 10.76
N PRO A 157 5.97 -1.90 11.32
CA PRO A 157 7.03 -0.96 10.98
C PRO A 157 7.44 -1.07 9.52
N ILE A 158 7.53 0.06 8.82
CA ILE A 158 7.95 0.11 7.40
C ILE A 158 9.37 -0.41 7.23
N ILE A 159 10.26 -0.12 8.16
CA ILE A 159 11.65 -0.61 8.12
C ILE A 159 11.76 -2.14 8.11
N LYS A 160 10.72 -2.85 8.52
CA LYS A 160 10.65 -4.33 8.46
C LYS A 160 9.94 -4.85 7.21
N ALA A 161 9.41 -3.95 6.38
CA ALA A 161 8.82 -4.32 5.10
C ALA A 161 9.90 -4.59 4.05
N ILE A 162 9.54 -5.38 3.05
CA ILE A 162 10.30 -5.40 1.80
C ILE A 162 9.82 -4.21 0.96
N ASN A 163 10.71 -3.30 0.64
CA ASN A 163 10.41 -2.22 -0.30
C ASN A 163 10.41 -2.78 -1.73
N LEU A 164 9.27 -2.65 -2.40
CA LEU A 164 9.07 -3.13 -3.76
C LEU A 164 9.16 -2.03 -4.81
N THR A 165 9.38 -0.79 -4.43
CA THR A 165 9.28 0.37 -5.30
C THR A 165 10.12 0.21 -6.56
N GLU A 166 11.40 -0.09 -6.43
CA GLU A 166 12.31 -0.27 -7.57
C GLU A 166 12.02 -1.54 -8.42
N LYS A 167 11.37 -2.54 -7.80
CA LYS A 167 10.99 -3.76 -8.53
C LYS A 167 9.73 -3.58 -9.36
N LEU A 168 8.84 -2.72 -8.91
CA LEU A 168 7.56 -2.49 -9.57
C LEU A 168 7.64 -1.39 -10.63
N ILE A 169 8.46 -0.39 -10.40
CA ILE A 169 8.53 0.80 -11.24
C ILE A 169 9.97 1.14 -11.55
N ASN A 170 10.22 1.47 -12.81
CA ASN A 170 11.45 2.14 -13.20
C ASN A 170 11.32 3.62 -12.74
N ILE A 171 12.09 4.01 -11.73
CA ILE A 171 12.04 5.35 -11.14
C ILE A 171 12.45 6.42 -12.16
N ASP A 172 13.27 6.07 -13.15
CA ASP A 172 13.69 6.98 -14.21
C ASP A 172 12.56 7.32 -15.20
N GLU A 173 11.44 6.58 -15.15
CA GLU A 173 10.26 6.79 -16.01
C GLU A 173 9.16 7.62 -15.33
N ILE A 174 9.35 8.08 -14.10
CA ILE A 174 8.44 8.94 -13.34
C ILE A 174 8.83 10.41 -13.52
#